data_d0b67cb318f885ac4c211dfa76b2137b
#
_entry.id   d0b67cb318f885ac4c211dfa76b2137b
#
_cell.length_a   1.000
_cell.length_b   1.000
_cell.length_c   1.000
_cell.angle_alpha   90.00
_cell.angle_beta   90.00
_cell.angle_gamma   90.00
#
_symmetry.space_group_name_H-M   'P 1'
#
loop_
_entity.id
_entity.type
_entity.pdbx_description
1 polymer ?
#
loop_
_entity_poly.entity_id
_entity_poly.type
_entity_poly.pdbx_seq_one_letter_code
_entity_poly.pdbx_strand_id
1 'polypeptide(L)'
;MLIFEKSRPGRGCDLLPTSDVEIYLPEEKDKREQPLHLPELSEGELSRHYTELAKKSHGVNDGFYPLGSCTMKYNPKINEDMASLPGFTEIHPLQPEHTVQGCLEVIGEIENSLCEITGMDRMTLQPAAGAHGEFTGLLLIKAYHESRNDEKRTKILVPDSAHGTNPASAAMAGYKVVSIPSAPDGGVDIEKLREAAGDDVAGLMLTNPNTVGLFDKNILEITDIIHECGGLCYYDGANLNAVMGTVRPGDMGFDVIHLNLHKTFSTPHGGGGPGSGPVGCKEMLSDFLPSYLVEGEETLHLEKPANSIGEMKSFYGNFLVVVKALTYIKTLGREGIPEASQNAVLNANYMMNKLKDLYPMAYDEICMHEFVMSLADLKKKTGISAMDIAKGLLDNGIHPPTMYFPLIVDEALMVEPTETESKETLDDAIAVFRKLYELAGTDPEKLHQAPVTTPVTRLDEVNAARHPHLRYVF
;
A
#
# COMPACT_ATOMS: atom_id res chain seq x y z
N MET A 1 10.21 -25.17 14.33
CA MET A 1 10.59 -25.05 15.77
C MET A 1 10.53 -23.58 16.10
N LEU A 2 9.76 -23.22 17.12
CA LEU A 2 9.67 -21.86 17.62
C LEU A 2 10.91 -21.52 18.48
N ILE A 3 11.15 -20.23 18.68
CA ILE A 3 12.30 -19.77 19.47
C ILE A 3 12.25 -20.29 20.91
N PHE A 4 11.06 -20.40 21.50
CA PHE A 4 10.84 -20.94 22.85
C PHE A 4 11.25 -22.41 22.96
N GLU A 5 11.08 -23.21 21.89
CA GLU A 5 11.46 -24.62 21.84
C GLU A 5 12.99 -24.83 21.75
N LYS A 6 13.72 -23.77 21.31
CA LYS A 6 15.19 -23.76 21.24
C LYS A 6 15.84 -23.30 22.55
N SER A 7 15.07 -22.72 23.47
CA SER A 7 15.58 -22.17 24.74
C SER A 7 16.30 -23.22 25.59
N ARG A 8 17.40 -22.80 26.20
CA ARG A 8 18.17 -23.61 27.17
C ARG A 8 18.53 -22.74 28.36
N PRO A 9 18.17 -23.11 29.61
CA PRO A 9 18.49 -22.36 30.80
C PRO A 9 20.00 -22.03 30.91
N GLY A 10 20.31 -20.79 31.23
CA GLY A 10 21.68 -20.31 31.40
C GLY A 10 22.38 -19.90 30.09
N ARG A 11 21.73 -19.96 28.93
CA ARG A 11 22.24 -19.38 27.69
C ARG A 11 21.78 -17.94 27.58
N GLY A 12 22.68 -16.99 27.84
CA GLY A 12 22.40 -15.57 27.73
C GLY A 12 22.94 -14.96 26.44
N CYS A 13 22.31 -13.87 26.03
CA CYS A 13 22.79 -12.96 25.01
C CYS A 13 22.60 -11.54 25.57
N ASP A 14 23.58 -11.09 26.35
CA ASP A 14 23.53 -9.75 26.96
C ASP A 14 24.26 -8.76 26.06
N LEU A 15 23.47 -8.09 25.22
CA LEU A 15 23.94 -7.04 24.30
C LEU A 15 23.54 -5.64 24.77
N LEU A 16 22.79 -5.54 25.87
CA LEU A 16 22.36 -4.24 26.36
C LEU A 16 23.49 -3.55 27.12
N PRO A 17 23.72 -2.24 26.91
CA PRO A 17 24.63 -1.48 27.73
C PRO A 17 24.14 -1.47 29.17
N THR A 18 25.09 -1.38 30.12
CA THR A 18 24.76 -1.15 31.54
C THR A 18 24.03 0.19 31.67
N SER A 19 23.00 0.23 32.54
CA SER A 19 22.30 1.48 32.83
C SER A 19 23.26 2.49 33.47
N ASP A 20 23.26 3.70 32.92
CA ASP A 20 24.01 4.87 33.46
C ASP A 20 23.14 5.77 34.37
N VAL A 21 21.87 5.36 34.56
CA VAL A 21 20.91 6.00 35.44
C VAL A 21 20.50 5.05 36.56
N GLU A 22 20.01 5.61 37.68
CA GLU A 22 19.51 4.81 38.78
C GLU A 22 18.30 3.95 38.35
N ILE A 23 18.38 2.65 38.65
CA ILE A 23 17.30 1.71 38.31
C ILE A 23 16.22 1.78 39.40
N TYR A 24 15.04 2.28 39.02
CA TYR A 24 13.86 2.23 39.86
C TYR A 24 13.26 0.81 39.82
N LEU A 25 13.19 0.18 40.97
CA LEU A 25 12.51 -1.11 41.13
C LEU A 25 11.09 -0.87 41.69
N PRO A 26 10.06 -1.49 41.07
CA PRO A 26 8.70 -1.43 41.63
C PRO A 26 8.64 -2.04 43.02
N GLU A 27 7.65 -1.61 43.82
CA GLU A 27 7.40 -2.20 45.15
C GLU A 27 7.06 -3.70 45.02
N GLU A 28 7.30 -4.49 46.05
CA GLU A 28 7.06 -5.95 46.02
C GLU A 28 5.60 -6.31 45.64
N LYS A 29 4.63 -5.51 46.08
CA LYS A 29 3.21 -5.71 45.73
C LYS A 29 2.90 -5.49 44.20
N ASP A 30 3.77 -4.76 43.52
CA ASP A 30 3.62 -4.42 42.09
C ASP A 30 4.50 -5.32 41.19
N LYS A 31 5.31 -6.17 41.81
CA LYS A 31 6.13 -7.15 41.09
C LYS A 31 5.29 -8.34 40.66
N ARG A 32 5.64 -8.88 39.51
CA ARG A 32 4.98 -10.11 39.05
C ARG A 32 5.41 -11.31 39.93
N GLU A 33 4.47 -12.17 40.26
CA GLU A 33 4.71 -13.39 41.05
C GLU A 33 5.43 -14.48 40.24
N GLN A 34 5.14 -14.56 38.93
CA GLN A 34 5.73 -15.55 38.04
C GLN A 34 6.85 -14.95 37.21
N PRO A 35 7.98 -15.64 37.00
CA PRO A 35 9.04 -15.15 36.11
C PRO A 35 8.55 -15.05 34.67
N LEU A 36 9.22 -14.21 33.88
CA LEU A 36 8.99 -14.16 32.43
C LEU A 36 9.57 -15.42 31.80
N HIS A 37 8.78 -16.09 30.96
CA HIS A 37 9.25 -17.19 30.12
C HIS A 37 9.91 -16.67 28.84
N LEU A 38 10.95 -15.85 29.00
CA LEU A 38 11.74 -15.40 27.85
C LEU A 38 12.68 -16.52 27.40
N PRO A 39 12.85 -16.71 26.08
CA PRO A 39 13.77 -17.73 25.58
C PRO A 39 15.22 -17.35 25.86
N GLU A 40 15.99 -18.28 26.40
CA GLU A 40 17.42 -18.16 26.68
C GLU A 40 18.22 -18.81 25.55
N LEU A 41 18.91 -18.00 24.72
CA LEU A 41 19.71 -18.43 23.58
C LEU A 41 20.98 -17.61 23.50
N SER A 42 22.00 -18.17 22.88
CA SER A 42 23.18 -17.40 22.49
C SER A 42 22.88 -16.52 21.26
N GLU A 43 23.65 -15.47 21.08
CA GLU A 43 23.57 -14.58 19.90
C GLU A 43 23.61 -15.36 18.57
N GLY A 44 24.54 -16.32 18.46
CA GLY A 44 24.68 -17.14 17.27
C GLY A 44 23.46 -18.01 16.97
N GLU A 45 22.82 -18.58 18.02
CA GLU A 45 21.57 -19.36 17.85
C GLU A 45 20.40 -18.46 17.44
N LEU A 46 20.33 -17.27 18.02
CA LEU A 46 19.30 -16.28 17.71
C LEU A 46 19.42 -15.82 16.24
N SER A 47 20.62 -15.43 15.83
CA SER A 47 20.93 -15.01 14.45
C SER A 47 20.57 -16.10 13.43
N ARG A 48 21.00 -17.34 13.69
CA ARG A 48 20.70 -18.47 12.81
C ARG A 48 19.19 -18.75 12.72
N HIS A 49 18.47 -18.65 13.85
CA HIS A 49 17.04 -18.87 13.87
C HIS A 49 16.29 -17.91 12.94
N TYR A 50 16.57 -16.62 13.02
CA TYR A 50 15.92 -15.62 12.17
C TYR A 50 16.40 -15.67 10.71
N THR A 51 17.69 -16.00 10.49
CA THR A 51 18.19 -16.26 9.12
C THR A 51 17.48 -17.46 8.47
N GLU A 52 17.23 -18.54 9.21
CA GLU A 52 16.47 -19.70 8.70
C GLU A 52 15.01 -19.34 8.39
N LEU A 53 14.39 -18.46 9.19
CA LEU A 53 13.04 -17.97 8.92
C LEU A 53 13.00 -17.08 7.69
N ALA A 54 13.94 -16.13 7.56
CA ALA A 54 14.04 -15.24 6.42
C ALA A 54 14.17 -16.00 5.09
N LYS A 55 14.97 -17.07 5.06
CA LYS A 55 15.14 -17.94 3.87
C LYS A 55 13.86 -18.68 3.44
N LYS A 56 12.81 -18.72 4.27
CA LYS A 56 11.52 -19.33 3.94
C LYS A 56 10.52 -18.31 3.37
N SER A 57 10.88 -17.05 3.36
CA SER A 57 10.08 -15.96 2.79
C SER A 57 10.50 -15.70 1.35
N HIS A 58 9.59 -15.19 0.54
CA HIS A 58 9.84 -14.71 -0.81
C HIS A 58 9.69 -13.19 -0.83
N GLY A 59 10.71 -12.48 -1.28
CA GLY A 59 10.73 -11.03 -1.43
C GLY A 59 11.06 -10.60 -2.85
N VAL A 60 11.01 -9.31 -3.12
CA VAL A 60 11.31 -8.74 -4.45
C VAL A 60 12.74 -9.02 -4.94
N ASN A 61 13.64 -9.43 -4.07
CA ASN A 61 15.01 -9.80 -4.41
C ASN A 61 15.18 -11.32 -4.68
N ASP A 62 14.15 -12.12 -4.39
CA ASP A 62 14.20 -13.58 -4.58
C ASP A 62 13.65 -14.01 -5.94
N GLY A 63 12.82 -13.19 -6.59
CA GLY A 63 12.22 -13.48 -7.88
C GLY A 63 11.05 -12.55 -8.21
N PHE A 64 10.37 -12.88 -9.31
CA PHE A 64 9.22 -12.12 -9.79
C PHE A 64 8.08 -12.07 -8.78
N TYR A 65 7.58 -10.86 -8.52
CA TYR A 65 6.59 -10.59 -7.48
C TYR A 65 5.39 -9.79 -8.02
N PRO A 66 4.53 -10.38 -8.87
CA PRO A 66 3.47 -9.66 -9.59
C PRO A 66 2.19 -9.46 -8.77
N LEU A 67 2.30 -9.11 -7.50
CA LEU A 67 1.15 -8.96 -6.60
C LEU A 67 0.37 -7.68 -6.94
N GLY A 68 -0.76 -7.84 -7.63
CA GLY A 68 -1.60 -6.73 -8.05
C GLY A 68 -2.12 -5.87 -6.89
N SER A 69 -2.31 -4.60 -7.16
CA SER A 69 -2.68 -3.56 -6.19
C SER A 69 -1.63 -3.27 -5.10
N CYS A 70 -0.43 -3.86 -5.18
CA CYS A 70 0.62 -3.72 -4.17
C CYS A 70 1.90 -3.07 -4.68
N THR A 71 2.09 -2.98 -5.99
CA THR A 71 3.30 -2.38 -6.61
C THR A 71 4.59 -2.88 -5.98
N MET A 72 4.80 -4.20 -6.04
CA MET A 72 5.95 -4.88 -5.44
C MET A 72 7.19 -4.72 -6.32
N LYS A 73 7.69 -3.51 -6.45
CA LYS A 73 8.86 -3.21 -7.27
C LYS A 73 10.17 -3.22 -6.48
N TYR A 74 11.28 -3.36 -7.19
CA TYR A 74 12.62 -3.29 -6.61
C TYR A 74 12.84 -1.99 -5.83
N ASN A 75 13.46 -2.09 -4.67
CA ASN A 75 13.84 -0.95 -3.85
C ASN A 75 15.34 -0.63 -4.07
N PRO A 76 15.70 0.51 -4.70
CA PRO A 76 17.08 0.85 -4.99
C PRO A 76 17.95 0.90 -3.72
N LYS A 77 19.14 0.32 -3.77
CA LYS A 77 20.06 0.26 -2.61
C LYS A 77 20.48 1.63 -2.14
N ILE A 78 20.63 2.59 -3.05
CA ILE A 78 20.97 3.97 -2.69
C ILE A 78 19.95 4.61 -1.74
N ASN A 79 18.69 4.19 -1.78
CA ASN A 79 17.68 4.68 -0.86
C ASN A 79 18.00 4.28 0.59
N GLU A 80 18.48 3.05 0.79
CA GLU A 80 18.91 2.56 2.09
C GLU A 80 20.19 3.27 2.56
N ASP A 81 21.16 3.47 1.66
CA ASP A 81 22.41 4.15 1.97
C ASP A 81 22.16 5.59 2.44
N MET A 82 21.29 6.33 1.74
CA MET A 82 20.94 7.70 2.12
C MET A 82 20.17 7.74 3.45
N ALA A 83 19.19 6.87 3.65
CA ALA A 83 18.45 6.81 4.89
C ALA A 83 19.30 6.37 6.10
N SER A 84 20.45 5.74 5.87
CA SER A 84 21.36 5.27 6.91
C SER A 84 22.40 6.33 7.34
N LEU A 85 22.39 7.52 6.73
CA LEU A 85 23.33 8.58 7.10
C LEU A 85 23.16 9.01 8.58
N PRO A 86 24.23 9.18 9.33
CA PRO A 86 24.17 9.55 10.76
C PRO A 86 23.35 10.80 11.04
N GLY A 87 23.38 11.80 10.13
CA GLY A 87 22.58 13.00 10.24
C GLY A 87 21.06 12.77 10.22
N PHE A 88 20.60 11.60 9.78
CA PHE A 88 19.20 11.18 9.79
C PHE A 88 18.87 10.13 10.84
N THR A 89 19.84 9.33 11.26
CA THR A 89 19.63 8.19 12.18
C THR A 89 20.01 8.49 13.62
N GLU A 90 20.91 9.45 13.87
CA GLU A 90 21.41 9.79 15.21
C GLU A 90 20.78 11.08 15.75
N ILE A 91 19.52 11.32 15.46
CA ILE A 91 18.74 12.47 15.89
C ILE A 91 17.47 12.04 16.61
N HIS A 92 16.87 12.98 17.33
CA HIS A 92 15.55 12.79 17.95
C HIS A 92 14.55 13.80 17.36
N PRO A 93 13.30 13.39 17.03
CA PRO A 93 12.31 14.28 16.42
C PRO A 93 11.96 15.52 17.24
N LEU A 94 12.12 15.48 18.57
CA LEU A 94 11.87 16.59 19.48
C LEU A 94 13.11 17.41 19.82
N GLN A 95 14.21 17.27 19.06
CA GLN A 95 15.34 18.19 19.18
C GLN A 95 14.93 19.61 18.79
N PRO A 96 15.60 20.65 19.33
CA PRO A 96 15.36 22.01 18.90
C PRO A 96 15.53 22.18 17.38
N GLU A 97 14.61 22.86 16.72
CA GLU A 97 14.51 22.97 15.26
C GLU A 97 15.83 23.42 14.60
N HIS A 98 16.57 24.36 15.23
CA HIS A 98 17.85 24.83 14.73
C HIS A 98 18.95 23.75 14.67
N THR A 99 18.76 22.60 15.30
CA THR A 99 19.70 21.46 15.28
C THR A 99 19.34 20.42 14.23
N VAL A 100 18.18 20.51 13.59
CA VAL A 100 17.66 19.52 12.66
C VAL A 100 17.20 20.14 11.33
N GLN A 101 17.77 21.29 10.97
CA GLN A 101 17.37 22.03 9.76
C GLN A 101 17.39 21.17 8.48
N GLY A 102 18.45 20.36 8.27
CA GLY A 102 18.51 19.46 7.11
C GLY A 102 17.42 18.38 7.09
N CYS A 103 16.87 18.00 8.26
CA CYS A 103 15.72 17.10 8.31
C CYS A 103 14.43 17.82 7.94
N LEU A 104 14.27 19.08 8.33
CA LEU A 104 13.15 19.92 7.93
C LEU A 104 13.21 20.22 6.42
N GLU A 105 14.41 20.47 5.88
CA GLU A 105 14.61 20.61 4.42
C GLU A 105 14.13 19.36 3.67
N VAL A 106 14.47 18.16 4.15
CA VAL A 106 13.99 16.89 3.55
C VAL A 106 12.47 16.82 3.54
N ILE A 107 11.82 17.21 4.65
CA ILE A 107 10.36 17.20 4.76
C ILE A 107 9.74 18.21 3.79
N GLY A 108 10.24 19.45 3.74
CA GLY A 108 9.75 20.47 2.81
C GLY A 108 9.99 20.11 1.36
N GLU A 109 11.14 19.54 1.02
CA GLU A 109 11.48 19.17 -0.33
C GLU A 109 10.64 18.02 -0.89
N ILE A 110 10.36 17.00 -0.07
CA ILE A 110 9.47 15.91 -0.50
C ILE A 110 8.01 16.40 -0.59
N GLU A 111 7.55 17.25 0.32
CA GLU A 111 6.24 17.88 0.23
C GLU A 111 6.08 18.58 -1.14
N ASN A 112 7.01 19.47 -1.48
CA ASN A 112 7.00 20.17 -2.77
C ASN A 112 7.03 19.21 -3.97
N SER A 113 7.87 18.18 -3.91
CA SER A 113 7.98 17.19 -4.99
C SER A 113 6.68 16.39 -5.17
N LEU A 114 6.05 15.97 -4.08
CA LEU A 114 4.78 15.23 -4.13
C LEU A 114 3.63 16.13 -4.57
N CYS A 115 3.59 17.39 -4.15
CA CYS A 115 2.62 18.38 -4.62
C CYS A 115 2.73 18.58 -6.13
N GLU A 116 3.95 18.74 -6.66
CA GLU A 116 4.19 18.88 -8.11
C GLU A 116 3.74 17.62 -8.88
N ILE A 117 4.04 16.42 -8.39
CA ILE A 117 3.66 15.15 -9.02
C ILE A 117 2.15 14.96 -9.03
N THR A 118 1.45 15.43 -8.00
CA THR A 118 0.02 15.16 -7.80
C THR A 118 -0.91 16.29 -8.19
N GLY A 119 -0.37 17.53 -8.32
CA GLY A 119 -1.18 18.73 -8.52
C GLY A 119 -1.92 19.18 -7.26
N MET A 120 -1.48 18.76 -6.08
CA MET A 120 -1.96 19.27 -4.78
C MET A 120 -1.19 20.51 -4.38
N ASP A 121 -1.77 21.30 -3.46
CA ASP A 121 -1.19 22.57 -3.03
C ASP A 121 -0.37 22.40 -1.74
N ARG A 122 -0.80 21.51 -0.85
CA ARG A 122 -0.10 21.16 0.41
C ARG A 122 -0.16 19.66 0.68
N MET A 123 0.80 19.16 1.49
CA MET A 123 0.87 17.75 1.84
C MET A 123 1.38 17.53 3.26
N THR A 124 0.77 16.57 3.99
CA THR A 124 1.30 16.06 5.26
C THR A 124 1.94 14.68 5.06
N LEU A 125 3.05 14.43 5.75
CA LEU A 125 3.75 13.14 5.75
C LEU A 125 3.41 12.29 6.97
N GLN A 126 2.51 12.77 7.85
CA GLN A 126 2.26 12.19 9.16
C GLN A 126 1.60 10.81 9.13
N PRO A 127 0.63 10.50 8.23
CA PRO A 127 -0.02 9.19 8.21
C PRO A 127 0.95 8.04 7.94
N ALA A 128 0.78 6.93 8.70
CA ALA A 128 1.72 5.82 8.73
C ALA A 128 1.67 4.90 7.50
N ALA A 129 0.53 4.86 6.80
CA ALA A 129 0.29 4.00 5.65
C ALA A 129 -0.96 4.45 4.88
N GLY A 130 -1.32 3.76 3.77
CA GLY A 130 -2.45 4.11 2.92
C GLY A 130 -3.78 4.21 3.65
N ALA A 131 -4.19 3.17 4.37
CA ALA A 131 -5.46 3.19 5.13
C ALA A 131 -5.52 4.32 6.19
N HIS A 132 -4.38 4.67 6.79
CA HIS A 132 -4.29 5.81 7.68
C HIS A 132 -4.38 7.13 6.91
N GLY A 133 -3.83 7.20 5.70
CA GLY A 133 -4.00 8.31 4.77
C GLY A 133 -5.45 8.46 4.29
N GLU A 134 -6.13 7.35 3.98
CA GLU A 134 -7.56 7.36 3.67
C GLU A 134 -8.38 8.01 4.79
N PHE A 135 -8.19 7.52 6.01
CA PHE A 135 -8.88 8.06 7.18
C PHE A 135 -8.57 9.54 7.40
N THR A 136 -7.30 9.93 7.28
CA THR A 136 -6.88 11.34 7.39
C THR A 136 -7.56 12.22 6.35
N GLY A 137 -7.57 11.81 5.07
CA GLY A 137 -8.22 12.57 4.00
C GLY A 137 -9.72 12.74 4.21
N LEU A 138 -10.40 11.69 4.72
CA LEU A 138 -11.82 11.79 5.07
C LEU A 138 -12.08 12.72 6.25
N LEU A 139 -11.17 12.80 7.22
CA LEU A 139 -11.26 13.77 8.31
C LEU A 139 -11.06 15.21 7.82
N LEU A 140 -10.22 15.45 6.80
CA LEU A 140 -10.11 16.76 6.15
C LEU A 140 -11.44 17.16 5.49
N ILE A 141 -12.06 16.25 4.73
CA ILE A 141 -13.38 16.47 4.12
C ILE A 141 -14.42 16.78 5.21
N LYS A 142 -14.39 16.05 6.31
CA LYS A 142 -15.29 16.25 7.44
C LYS A 142 -15.10 17.63 8.07
N ALA A 143 -13.87 17.99 8.41
CA ALA A 143 -13.56 19.30 9.00
C ALA A 143 -13.97 20.46 8.08
N TYR A 144 -13.78 20.31 6.77
CA TYR A 144 -14.24 21.29 5.78
C TYR A 144 -15.74 21.51 5.84
N HIS A 145 -16.56 20.46 5.80
CA HIS A 145 -18.02 20.59 5.87
C HIS A 145 -18.50 21.13 7.24
N GLU A 146 -17.91 20.64 8.33
CA GLU A 146 -18.21 21.12 9.69
C GLU A 146 -17.90 22.61 9.86
N SER A 147 -16.77 23.09 9.32
CA SER A 147 -16.39 24.52 9.37
C SER A 147 -17.40 25.43 8.66
N ARG A 148 -18.17 24.89 7.73
CA ARG A 148 -19.22 25.58 6.97
C ARG A 148 -20.62 25.38 7.56
N ASN A 149 -20.74 24.70 8.70
CA ASN A 149 -22.00 24.29 9.32
C ASN A 149 -22.91 23.46 8.39
N ASP A 150 -22.31 22.62 7.51
CA ASP A 150 -23.01 21.78 6.54
C ASP A 150 -23.16 20.34 7.07
N GLU A 151 -23.84 20.20 8.21
CA GLU A 151 -24.02 18.94 8.95
C GLU A 151 -24.82 17.87 8.19
N LYS A 152 -25.54 18.25 7.13
CA LYS A 152 -26.31 17.31 6.31
C LYS A 152 -25.46 16.38 5.47
N ARG A 153 -24.17 16.69 5.25
CA ARG A 153 -23.25 15.92 4.41
C ARG A 153 -22.71 14.70 5.15
N THR A 154 -23.49 13.64 5.08
CA THR A 154 -23.24 12.41 5.86
C THR A 154 -22.90 11.19 5.01
N LYS A 155 -22.87 11.33 3.68
CA LYS A 155 -22.61 10.22 2.76
C LYS A 155 -21.27 10.36 2.06
N ILE A 156 -20.59 9.23 1.88
CA ILE A 156 -19.47 9.05 0.95
C ILE A 156 -19.88 8.05 -0.13
N LEU A 157 -19.70 8.44 -1.39
CA LEU A 157 -19.92 7.56 -2.54
C LEU A 157 -18.63 6.77 -2.79
N VAL A 158 -18.75 5.47 -3.08
CA VAL A 158 -17.60 4.59 -3.32
C VAL A 158 -17.97 3.61 -4.45
N PRO A 159 -17.18 3.51 -5.54
CA PRO A 159 -17.40 2.50 -6.56
C PRO A 159 -17.35 1.07 -6.01
N ASP A 160 -18.13 0.15 -6.60
CA ASP A 160 -18.16 -1.27 -6.20
C ASP A 160 -16.84 -2.02 -6.51
N SER A 161 -16.05 -1.47 -7.43
CA SER A 161 -14.69 -1.93 -7.73
C SER A 161 -13.64 -1.44 -6.74
N ALA A 162 -13.96 -0.52 -5.81
CA ALA A 162 -12.99 0.06 -4.89
C ALA A 162 -12.35 -0.98 -3.97
N HIS A 163 -11.14 -0.69 -3.50
CA HIS A 163 -10.48 -1.50 -2.48
C HIS A 163 -11.33 -1.51 -1.19
N GLY A 164 -11.40 -2.66 -0.52
CA GLY A 164 -12.23 -2.84 0.68
C GLY A 164 -11.91 -1.90 1.86
N THR A 165 -10.74 -1.26 1.87
CA THR A 165 -10.37 -0.26 2.87
C THR A 165 -11.12 1.06 2.70
N ASN A 166 -11.49 1.44 1.48
CA ASN A 166 -12.19 2.72 1.21
C ASN A 166 -13.53 2.80 1.96
N PRO A 167 -14.47 1.84 1.80
CA PRO A 167 -15.72 1.86 2.56
C PRO A 167 -15.49 1.71 4.07
N ALA A 168 -14.47 0.96 4.50
CA ALA A 168 -14.14 0.80 5.92
C ALA A 168 -13.64 2.11 6.53
N SER A 169 -12.76 2.84 5.84
CA SER A 169 -12.25 4.15 6.27
C SER A 169 -13.37 5.19 6.33
N ALA A 170 -14.30 5.20 5.36
CA ALA A 170 -15.45 6.09 5.35
C ALA A 170 -16.39 5.82 6.55
N ALA A 171 -16.68 4.55 6.84
CA ALA A 171 -17.47 4.16 8.00
C ALA A 171 -16.77 4.55 9.31
N MET A 172 -15.45 4.38 9.41
CA MET A 172 -14.67 4.78 10.59
C MET A 172 -14.67 6.29 10.83
N ALA A 173 -14.69 7.10 9.74
CA ALA A 173 -14.84 8.55 9.81
C ALA A 173 -16.26 9.00 10.18
N GLY A 174 -17.21 8.06 10.29
CA GLY A 174 -18.59 8.32 10.68
C GLY A 174 -19.54 8.59 9.53
N TYR A 175 -19.13 8.31 8.28
CA TYR A 175 -19.96 8.48 7.10
C TYR A 175 -20.79 7.24 6.78
N LYS A 176 -21.94 7.46 6.14
CA LYS A 176 -22.70 6.41 5.48
C LYS A 176 -22.11 6.15 4.09
N VAL A 177 -21.71 4.92 3.83
CA VAL A 177 -21.20 4.52 2.52
C VAL A 177 -22.34 4.22 1.58
N VAL A 178 -22.26 4.75 0.35
CA VAL A 178 -23.17 4.45 -0.76
C VAL A 178 -22.32 3.89 -1.91
N SER A 179 -22.58 2.64 -2.26
CA SER A 179 -21.89 1.97 -3.36
C SER A 179 -22.44 2.42 -4.70
N ILE A 180 -21.55 2.77 -5.63
CA ILE A 180 -21.87 3.10 -7.03
C ILE A 180 -21.44 1.92 -7.91
N PRO A 181 -22.35 1.37 -8.74
CA PRO A 181 -22.01 0.24 -9.59
C PRO A 181 -21.04 0.65 -10.71
N SER A 182 -20.28 -0.34 -11.17
CA SER A 182 -19.45 -0.22 -12.38
C SER A 182 -20.31 -0.31 -13.62
N ALA A 183 -19.96 0.46 -14.65
CA ALA A 183 -20.52 0.35 -16.00
C ALA A 183 -19.98 -0.91 -16.72
N PRO A 184 -20.59 -1.35 -17.83
CA PRO A 184 -20.13 -2.54 -18.58
C PRO A 184 -18.70 -2.46 -19.12
N ASP A 185 -18.15 -1.24 -19.28
CA ASP A 185 -16.76 -1.00 -19.70
C ASP A 185 -15.78 -0.97 -18.51
N GLY A 186 -16.25 -1.20 -17.29
CA GLY A 186 -15.44 -1.24 -16.07
C GLY A 186 -15.18 0.11 -15.41
N GLY A 187 -15.67 1.21 -16.00
CA GLY A 187 -15.66 2.55 -15.38
C GLY A 187 -16.82 2.74 -14.40
N VAL A 188 -16.92 3.94 -13.83
CA VAL A 188 -18.06 4.31 -12.96
C VAL A 188 -19.32 4.49 -13.79
N ASP A 189 -20.47 3.93 -13.35
CA ASP A 189 -21.77 4.20 -13.97
C ASP A 189 -22.21 5.65 -13.69
N ILE A 190 -22.08 6.50 -14.70
CA ILE A 190 -22.35 7.95 -14.61
C ILE A 190 -23.83 8.24 -14.24
N GLU A 191 -24.77 7.47 -14.79
CA GLU A 191 -26.19 7.68 -14.49
C GLU A 191 -26.47 7.34 -13.01
N LYS A 192 -25.91 6.26 -12.51
CA LYS A 192 -26.04 5.89 -11.09
C LYS A 192 -25.32 6.86 -10.16
N LEU A 193 -24.19 7.40 -10.61
CA LEU A 193 -23.49 8.45 -9.86
C LEU A 193 -24.38 9.71 -9.76
N ARG A 194 -24.99 10.17 -10.86
CA ARG A 194 -25.92 11.32 -10.87
C ARG A 194 -27.13 11.09 -9.98
N GLU A 195 -27.74 9.89 -10.02
CA GLU A 195 -28.85 9.52 -9.15
C GLU A 195 -28.49 9.57 -7.64
N ALA A 196 -27.24 9.24 -7.31
CA ALA A 196 -26.75 9.21 -5.93
C ALA A 196 -26.23 10.58 -5.43
N ALA A 197 -25.83 11.46 -6.34
CA ALA A 197 -25.27 12.77 -6.04
C ALA A 197 -26.36 13.72 -5.52
N GLY A 198 -26.38 13.96 -4.24
CA GLY A 198 -27.34 14.82 -3.54
C GLY A 198 -26.66 15.80 -2.59
N ASP A 199 -27.45 16.68 -2.00
CA ASP A 199 -26.97 17.71 -1.06
C ASP A 199 -26.52 17.13 0.30
N ASP A 200 -26.69 15.83 0.51
CA ASP A 200 -26.23 15.07 1.68
C ASP A 200 -24.93 14.28 1.42
N VAL A 201 -24.36 14.40 0.22
CA VAL A 201 -23.08 13.78 -0.16
C VAL A 201 -21.92 14.67 0.32
N ALA A 202 -21.06 14.13 1.17
CA ALA A 202 -19.83 14.78 1.61
C ALA A 202 -18.72 14.66 0.57
N GLY A 203 -18.65 13.54 -0.13
CA GLY A 203 -17.66 13.33 -1.19
C GLY A 203 -17.73 11.96 -1.86
N LEU A 204 -16.81 11.76 -2.80
CA LEU A 204 -16.57 10.52 -3.53
C LEU A 204 -15.14 10.05 -3.21
N MET A 205 -14.96 8.76 -2.89
CA MET A 205 -13.65 8.11 -2.87
C MET A 205 -13.46 7.31 -4.16
N LEU A 206 -12.44 7.62 -4.92
CA LEU A 206 -12.17 6.98 -6.20
C LEU A 206 -10.67 6.65 -6.37
N THR A 207 -10.41 5.48 -6.95
CA THR A 207 -9.09 5.07 -7.43
C THR A 207 -9.06 5.20 -8.96
N ASN A 208 -8.11 5.92 -9.52
CA ASN A 208 -7.94 6.02 -10.97
C ASN A 208 -6.44 5.99 -11.37
N PRO A 209 -5.95 4.93 -12.03
CA PRO A 209 -6.69 3.78 -12.56
C PRO A 209 -7.38 2.96 -11.47
N ASN A 210 -8.51 2.34 -11.82
CA ASN A 210 -9.28 1.53 -10.89
C ASN A 210 -8.65 0.15 -10.65
N THR A 211 -9.25 -0.66 -9.78
CA THR A 211 -8.71 -1.97 -9.38
C THR A 211 -8.83 -3.06 -10.46
N VAL A 212 -9.50 -2.81 -11.58
CA VAL A 212 -9.47 -3.69 -12.75
C VAL A 212 -8.42 -3.27 -13.78
N GLY A 213 -7.58 -2.30 -13.43
CA GLY A 213 -6.47 -1.82 -14.26
C GLY A 213 -6.86 -0.82 -15.36
N LEU A 214 -8.04 -0.21 -15.28
CA LEU A 214 -8.54 0.72 -16.30
C LEU A 214 -8.53 2.17 -15.82
N PHE A 215 -8.14 3.08 -16.71
CA PHE A 215 -8.28 4.52 -16.48
C PHE A 215 -9.71 4.96 -16.85
N ASP A 216 -10.43 5.56 -15.92
CA ASP A 216 -11.79 6.05 -16.19
C ASP A 216 -11.75 7.25 -17.13
N LYS A 217 -12.34 7.07 -18.32
CA LYS A 217 -12.34 8.07 -19.40
C LYS A 217 -13.22 9.27 -19.06
N ASN A 218 -14.17 9.08 -18.15
CA ASN A 218 -15.17 10.08 -17.76
C ASN A 218 -14.75 10.84 -16.48
N ILE A 219 -13.49 10.77 -16.09
CA ILE A 219 -13.02 11.27 -14.79
C ILE A 219 -13.41 12.74 -14.55
N LEU A 220 -13.32 13.61 -15.55
CA LEU A 220 -13.71 15.01 -15.41
C LEU A 220 -15.21 15.17 -15.16
N GLU A 221 -16.05 14.42 -15.85
CA GLU A 221 -17.50 14.42 -15.61
C GLU A 221 -17.85 13.88 -14.22
N ILE A 222 -17.14 12.85 -13.75
CA ILE A 222 -17.30 12.29 -12.40
C ILE A 222 -17.02 13.33 -11.33
N THR A 223 -15.90 14.04 -11.43
CA THR A 223 -15.52 15.06 -10.46
C THR A 223 -16.46 16.28 -10.52
N ASP A 224 -16.88 16.69 -11.72
CA ASP A 224 -17.86 17.77 -11.90
C ASP A 224 -19.20 17.45 -11.22
N ILE A 225 -19.75 16.24 -11.39
CA ILE A 225 -20.98 15.80 -10.72
C ILE A 225 -20.90 15.94 -9.20
N ILE A 226 -19.76 15.57 -8.62
CA ILE A 226 -19.57 15.65 -7.17
C ILE A 226 -19.42 17.09 -6.71
N HIS A 227 -18.70 17.93 -7.44
CA HIS A 227 -18.58 19.36 -7.12
C HIS A 227 -19.90 20.10 -7.29
N GLU A 228 -20.68 19.80 -8.33
CA GLU A 228 -22.01 20.39 -8.55
C GLU A 228 -22.97 20.12 -7.38
N CYS A 229 -22.92 18.94 -6.76
CA CYS A 229 -23.71 18.67 -5.57
C CYS A 229 -23.10 19.23 -4.28
N GLY A 230 -21.89 19.83 -4.37
CA GLY A 230 -21.14 20.45 -3.25
C GLY A 230 -20.36 19.46 -2.41
N GLY A 231 -20.13 18.23 -2.88
CA GLY A 231 -19.22 17.25 -2.31
C GLY A 231 -17.77 17.50 -2.71
N LEU A 232 -16.83 16.75 -2.14
CA LEU A 232 -15.41 16.78 -2.44
C LEU A 232 -14.93 15.46 -3.05
N CYS A 233 -13.91 15.53 -3.90
CA CYS A 233 -13.33 14.38 -4.59
C CYS A 233 -12.05 13.91 -3.90
N TYR A 234 -12.07 12.68 -3.41
CA TYR A 234 -10.92 12.03 -2.79
C TYR A 234 -10.31 11.01 -3.76
N TYR A 235 -9.01 11.14 -4.00
CA TYR A 235 -8.23 10.22 -4.84
C TYR A 235 -7.48 9.20 -3.99
N ASP A 236 -7.77 7.93 -4.19
CA ASP A 236 -6.94 6.84 -3.68
C ASP A 236 -5.69 6.70 -4.54
N GLY A 237 -4.57 7.17 -4.04
CA GLY A 237 -3.29 7.21 -4.75
C GLY A 237 -2.49 5.90 -4.71
N ALA A 238 -3.10 4.79 -4.31
CA ALA A 238 -2.44 3.49 -4.30
C ALA A 238 -1.92 3.08 -5.69
N ASN A 239 -2.61 3.49 -6.76
CA ASN A 239 -2.29 3.18 -8.15
C ASN A 239 -1.55 4.31 -8.90
N LEU A 240 -0.99 5.28 -8.19
CA LEU A 240 -0.29 6.42 -8.80
C LEU A 240 0.89 5.99 -9.69
N ASN A 241 1.45 4.81 -9.48
CA ASN A 241 2.55 4.25 -10.29
C ASN A 241 2.24 4.18 -11.79
N ALA A 242 0.95 4.13 -12.16
CA ALA A 242 0.52 4.11 -13.56
C ALA A 242 0.50 5.48 -14.24
N VAL A 243 0.46 6.56 -13.47
CA VAL A 243 0.15 7.91 -13.98
C VAL A 243 1.11 9.01 -13.55
N MET A 244 2.01 8.75 -12.58
CA MET A 244 2.94 9.79 -12.09
C MET A 244 3.77 10.37 -13.23
N GLY A 245 3.84 11.72 -13.28
CA GLY A 245 4.55 12.43 -14.34
C GLY A 245 3.82 12.47 -15.69
N THR A 246 2.67 11.81 -15.83
CA THR A 246 1.84 11.82 -17.05
C THR A 246 0.56 12.64 -16.86
N VAL A 247 -0.16 12.40 -15.79
CA VAL A 247 -1.31 13.23 -15.36
C VAL A 247 -1.23 13.48 -13.86
N ARG A 248 -1.81 14.59 -13.42
CA ARG A 248 -1.84 14.97 -12.01
C ARG A 248 -3.27 14.87 -11.49
N PRO A 249 -3.53 14.13 -10.41
CA PRO A 249 -4.88 14.01 -9.83
C PRO A 249 -5.56 15.34 -9.53
N GLY A 250 -4.82 16.32 -9.02
CA GLY A 250 -5.34 17.66 -8.76
C GLY A 250 -5.89 18.38 -10.01
N ASP A 251 -5.30 18.11 -11.19
CA ASP A 251 -5.77 18.67 -12.46
C ASP A 251 -7.01 17.94 -13.01
N MET A 252 -7.30 16.75 -12.49
CA MET A 252 -8.52 15.98 -12.80
C MET A 252 -9.70 16.34 -11.89
N GLY A 253 -9.55 17.32 -10.99
CA GLY A 253 -10.62 17.78 -10.09
C GLY A 253 -10.63 17.08 -8.73
N PHE A 254 -9.58 16.40 -8.32
CA PHE A 254 -9.48 15.85 -6.99
C PHE A 254 -9.01 16.90 -5.97
N ASP A 255 -9.68 16.90 -4.81
CA ASP A 255 -9.44 17.86 -3.72
C ASP A 255 -8.50 17.33 -2.64
N VAL A 256 -8.52 16.01 -2.46
CA VAL A 256 -7.71 15.27 -1.47
C VAL A 256 -7.12 14.04 -2.11
N ILE A 257 -5.89 13.72 -1.76
CA ILE A 257 -5.21 12.49 -2.18
C ILE A 257 -4.47 11.86 -1.00
N HIS A 258 -4.43 10.52 -0.94
CA HIS A 258 -3.37 9.87 -0.20
C HIS A 258 -2.39 9.17 -1.16
N LEU A 259 -1.17 8.98 -0.69
CA LEU A 259 -0.13 8.26 -1.40
C LEU A 259 0.37 7.07 -0.58
N ASN A 260 0.98 6.11 -1.26
CA ASN A 260 1.69 5.00 -0.63
C ASN A 260 3.16 5.06 -1.05
N LEU A 261 4.05 5.59 -0.19
CA LEU A 261 5.48 5.67 -0.53
C LEU A 261 6.09 4.29 -0.75
N HIS A 262 5.57 3.28 -0.05
CA HIS A 262 5.96 1.87 -0.16
C HIS A 262 5.41 1.15 -1.41
N LYS A 263 4.71 1.87 -2.30
CA LYS A 263 4.27 1.40 -3.62
C LYS A 263 4.96 2.21 -4.71
N THR A 264 4.37 3.33 -5.10
CA THR A 264 4.83 4.19 -6.20
C THR A 264 6.26 4.67 -6.04
N PHE A 265 6.69 5.01 -4.81
CA PHE A 265 8.00 5.62 -4.57
C PHE A 265 9.06 4.62 -4.06
N SER A 266 8.83 3.33 -4.30
CA SER A 266 9.85 2.28 -4.18
C SER A 266 10.51 2.16 -2.79
N THR A 267 9.77 2.42 -1.72
CA THR A 267 10.22 2.13 -0.36
C THR A 267 9.74 0.75 0.09
N PRO A 268 10.41 0.08 1.07
CA PRO A 268 10.05 -1.26 1.48
C PRO A 268 8.63 -1.36 2.08
N HIS A 269 7.90 -2.46 1.79
CA HIS A 269 6.69 -2.82 2.51
C HIS A 269 6.98 -3.30 3.95
N GLY A 270 8.13 -3.91 4.17
CA GLY A 270 8.66 -4.26 5.49
C GLY A 270 7.90 -5.35 6.24
N GLY A 271 7.12 -6.20 5.55
CA GLY A 271 6.42 -7.31 6.19
C GLY A 271 5.35 -6.87 7.20
N GLY A 272 4.63 -5.79 6.92
CA GLY A 272 3.59 -5.22 7.80
C GLY A 272 4.08 -4.04 8.66
N GLY A 273 5.21 -3.48 8.31
CA GLY A 273 5.82 -2.31 8.94
C GLY A 273 6.04 -1.19 7.98
N PRO A 274 7.22 -0.62 7.87
CA PRO A 274 7.55 0.78 7.72
C PRO A 274 7.01 1.39 6.41
N GLY A 275 5.69 1.49 6.27
CA GLY A 275 5.04 2.22 5.20
C GLY A 275 5.04 3.73 5.46
N SER A 276 4.45 4.48 4.54
CA SER A 276 4.09 5.88 4.73
C SER A 276 2.93 6.22 3.82
N GLY A 277 2.00 7.03 4.31
CA GLY A 277 0.78 7.40 3.59
C GLY A 277 0.57 8.91 3.56
N PRO A 278 1.44 9.69 2.87
CA PRO A 278 1.23 11.12 2.73
C PRO A 278 -0.17 11.46 2.25
N VAL A 279 -0.71 12.58 2.75
CA VAL A 279 -2.01 13.11 2.34
C VAL A 279 -1.83 14.51 1.82
N GLY A 280 -2.21 14.71 0.55
CA GLY A 280 -2.21 16.00 -0.10
C GLY A 280 -3.62 16.56 -0.26
N CYS A 281 -3.73 17.87 -0.35
CA CYS A 281 -5.00 18.53 -0.53
C CYS A 281 -4.86 19.84 -1.31
N LYS A 282 -6.02 20.32 -1.83
CA LYS A 282 -6.12 21.65 -2.41
C LYS A 282 -6.12 22.70 -1.32
N GLU A 283 -5.73 23.94 -1.68
CA GLU A 283 -5.55 25.07 -0.77
C GLU A 283 -6.72 25.27 0.21
N MET A 284 -7.95 25.08 -0.24
CA MET A 284 -9.14 25.24 0.61
C MET A 284 -9.21 24.28 1.80
N LEU A 285 -8.37 23.26 1.84
CA LEU A 285 -8.27 22.24 2.89
C LEU A 285 -6.98 22.34 3.70
N SER A 286 -6.03 23.20 3.30
CA SER A 286 -4.70 23.30 3.90
C SER A 286 -4.73 23.62 5.40
N ASP A 287 -5.64 24.48 5.84
CA ASP A 287 -5.82 24.86 7.24
C ASP A 287 -6.25 23.70 8.17
N PHE A 288 -6.78 22.61 7.60
CA PHE A 288 -7.22 21.44 8.37
C PHE A 288 -6.16 20.35 8.46
N LEU A 289 -5.04 20.46 7.74
CA LEU A 289 -3.99 19.44 7.74
C LEU A 289 -3.52 19.10 9.17
N PRO A 290 -3.11 17.84 9.41
CA PRO A 290 -2.51 17.44 10.68
C PRO A 290 -1.31 18.30 11.05
N SER A 291 -1.18 18.68 12.34
CA SER A 291 0.03 19.35 12.83
C SER A 291 1.21 18.38 12.79
N TYR A 292 2.41 18.78 12.46
CA TYR A 292 2.88 20.11 12.11
C TYR A 292 3.27 20.14 10.64
N LEU A 293 3.27 21.33 10.02
CA LEU A 293 3.82 21.58 8.69
C LEU A 293 5.15 22.30 8.80
N VAL A 294 6.03 22.12 7.81
CA VAL A 294 7.31 22.84 7.75
C VAL A 294 7.09 24.16 7.02
N GLU A 295 7.48 25.26 7.68
CA GLU A 295 7.37 26.63 7.16
C GLU A 295 8.71 27.36 7.28
N GLY A 296 8.85 28.48 6.55
CA GLY A 296 10.04 29.34 6.54
C GLY A 296 10.86 29.23 5.25
N GLU A 297 11.74 30.21 5.03
CA GLU A 297 12.62 30.25 3.84
C GLU A 297 14.10 30.04 4.22
N GLU A 298 14.68 30.94 5.05
CA GLU A 298 16.08 30.86 5.49
C GLU A 298 16.28 29.94 6.72
N THR A 299 15.28 29.93 7.61
CA THR A 299 15.27 29.08 8.80
C THR A 299 13.92 28.40 8.86
N LEU A 300 13.93 27.08 8.76
CA LEU A 300 12.73 26.27 8.77
C LEU A 300 12.26 26.05 10.22
N HIS A 301 10.95 26.06 10.40
CA HIS A 301 10.30 25.79 11.67
C HIS A 301 9.02 24.97 11.46
N LEU A 302 8.48 24.47 12.54
CA LEU A 302 7.26 23.68 12.55
C LEU A 302 6.07 24.53 12.95
N GLU A 303 5.07 24.61 12.10
CA GLU A 303 3.87 25.39 12.34
C GLU A 303 2.62 24.51 12.39
N LYS A 304 1.71 24.87 13.28
CA LYS A 304 0.42 24.20 13.39
C LYS A 304 -0.63 25.00 12.63
N PRO A 305 -1.31 24.41 11.64
CA PRO A 305 -2.43 25.05 10.96
C PRO A 305 -3.53 25.46 11.93
N ALA A 306 -4.17 26.61 11.65
CA ALA A 306 -5.12 27.24 12.58
C ALA A 306 -6.33 26.34 12.92
N ASN A 307 -6.83 25.59 11.95
CA ASN A 307 -8.00 24.72 12.07
C ASN A 307 -7.63 23.24 11.99
N SER A 308 -6.34 22.90 12.25
CA SER A 308 -5.82 21.52 12.16
C SER A 308 -6.72 20.50 12.84
N ILE A 309 -6.94 19.37 12.17
CA ILE A 309 -7.62 18.18 12.76
C ILE A 309 -6.81 17.53 13.90
N GLY A 310 -5.62 18.04 14.21
CA GLY A 310 -4.74 17.53 15.26
C GLY A 310 -3.66 16.58 14.72
N GLU A 311 -3.04 15.83 15.61
CA GLU A 311 -2.00 14.87 15.25
C GLU A 311 -2.63 13.52 14.88
N MET A 312 -2.26 12.98 13.71
CA MET A 312 -2.70 11.66 13.27
C MET A 312 -1.77 10.56 13.76
N LYS A 313 -0.50 10.90 14.00
CA LYS A 313 0.55 10.00 14.49
C LYS A 313 1.60 10.80 15.25
N SER A 314 2.29 10.14 16.18
CA SER A 314 3.44 10.74 16.86
C SER A 314 4.50 11.22 15.86
N PHE A 315 5.10 12.36 16.16
CA PHE A 315 6.14 13.02 15.38
C PHE A 315 5.68 13.42 13.96
N TYR A 316 6.58 13.38 12.98
CA TYR A 316 6.41 13.95 11.64
C TYR A 316 6.29 12.87 10.55
N GLY A 317 5.74 11.72 10.88
CA GLY A 317 5.63 10.56 10.01
C GLY A 317 6.78 9.57 10.13
N ASN A 318 6.92 8.70 9.15
CA ASN A 318 8.01 7.70 9.09
C ASN A 318 9.22 8.30 8.37
N PHE A 319 9.99 9.13 9.07
CA PHE A 319 11.01 10.01 8.48
C PHE A 319 12.02 9.28 7.57
N LEU A 320 12.58 8.14 7.99
CA LEU A 320 13.53 7.42 7.14
C LEU A 320 12.90 6.84 5.86
N VAL A 321 11.60 6.52 5.89
CA VAL A 321 10.85 6.16 4.67
C VAL A 321 10.70 7.37 3.74
N VAL A 322 10.48 8.54 4.32
CA VAL A 322 10.43 9.82 3.59
C VAL A 322 11.77 10.10 2.90
N VAL A 323 12.90 9.91 3.60
CA VAL A 323 14.25 10.04 3.02
C VAL A 323 14.44 9.10 1.83
N LYS A 324 14.03 7.83 1.96
CA LYS A 324 14.10 6.85 0.87
C LYS A 324 13.29 7.27 -0.34
N ALA A 325 12.06 7.74 -0.13
CA ALA A 325 11.19 8.20 -1.22
C ALA A 325 11.74 9.44 -1.91
N LEU A 326 12.26 10.42 -1.15
CA LEU A 326 12.92 11.59 -1.73
C LEU A 326 14.15 11.20 -2.55
N THR A 327 14.96 10.26 -2.04
CA THR A 327 16.11 9.72 -2.79
C THR A 327 15.67 9.08 -4.10
N TYR A 328 14.60 8.30 -4.10
CA TYR A 328 14.04 7.71 -5.32
C TYR A 328 13.60 8.80 -6.32
N ILE A 329 12.85 9.81 -5.86
CA ILE A 329 12.38 10.92 -6.70
C ILE A 329 13.58 11.66 -7.31
N LYS A 330 14.60 12.00 -6.51
CA LYS A 330 15.81 12.68 -6.99
C LYS A 330 16.65 11.84 -7.94
N THR A 331 16.72 10.54 -7.72
CA THR A 331 17.47 9.61 -8.59
C THR A 331 16.82 9.50 -9.96
N LEU A 332 15.50 9.40 -10.03
CA LEU A 332 14.77 9.37 -11.30
C LEU A 332 14.73 10.74 -12.00
N GLY A 333 14.54 11.79 -11.21
CA GLY A 333 14.40 13.14 -11.72
C GLY A 333 13.19 13.34 -12.63
N ARG A 334 13.14 14.48 -13.28
CA ARG A 334 12.02 14.92 -14.12
C ARG A 334 11.71 13.97 -15.28
N GLU A 335 12.73 13.32 -15.82
CA GLU A 335 12.60 12.43 -16.99
C GLU A 335 12.28 11.01 -16.57
N GLY A 336 12.91 10.49 -15.53
CA GLY A 336 12.73 9.11 -15.08
C GLY A 336 11.38 8.84 -14.40
N ILE A 337 10.74 9.84 -13.79
CA ILE A 337 9.41 9.66 -13.16
C ILE A 337 8.34 9.27 -14.18
N PRO A 338 8.10 10.01 -15.28
CA PRO A 338 7.15 9.59 -16.30
C PRO A 338 7.61 8.32 -17.04
N GLU A 339 8.91 8.11 -17.23
CA GLU A 339 9.43 6.88 -17.84
C GLU A 339 9.08 5.64 -16.99
N ALA A 340 9.18 5.72 -15.66
CA ALA A 340 8.79 4.64 -14.76
C ALA A 340 7.30 4.28 -14.94
N SER A 341 6.39 5.26 -14.99
CA SER A 341 4.96 5.03 -15.23
C SER A 341 4.70 4.39 -16.60
N GLN A 342 5.32 4.90 -17.64
CA GLN A 342 5.16 4.40 -19.00
C GLN A 342 5.64 2.96 -19.12
N ASN A 343 6.78 2.62 -18.50
CA ASN A 343 7.29 1.26 -18.48
C ASN A 343 6.42 0.31 -17.66
N ALA A 344 5.83 0.77 -16.55
CA ALA A 344 4.88 -0.04 -15.79
C ALA A 344 3.66 -0.42 -16.64
N VAL A 345 3.09 0.56 -17.36
CA VAL A 345 1.97 0.34 -18.29
C VAL A 345 2.38 -0.56 -19.45
N LEU A 346 3.56 -0.34 -20.04
CA LEU A 346 4.08 -1.16 -21.13
C LEU A 346 4.25 -2.63 -20.72
N ASN A 347 4.86 -2.90 -19.56
CA ASN A 347 5.10 -4.23 -19.05
C ASN A 347 3.78 -4.98 -18.77
N ALA A 348 2.79 -4.31 -18.18
CA ALA A 348 1.46 -4.88 -17.93
C ALA A 348 0.77 -5.26 -19.25
N ASN A 349 0.74 -4.35 -20.23
CA ASN A 349 0.13 -4.62 -21.53
C ASN A 349 0.89 -5.70 -22.31
N TYR A 350 2.22 -5.74 -22.23
CA TYR A 350 3.03 -6.79 -22.84
C TYR A 350 2.63 -8.16 -22.31
N MET A 351 2.62 -8.32 -20.98
CA MET A 351 2.28 -9.58 -20.33
C MET A 351 0.82 -9.98 -20.59
N MET A 352 -0.12 -9.05 -20.45
CA MET A 352 -1.54 -9.25 -20.74
C MET A 352 -1.74 -9.79 -22.17
N ASN A 353 -1.15 -9.14 -23.18
CA ASN A 353 -1.31 -9.55 -24.58
C ASN A 353 -0.69 -10.92 -24.90
N LYS A 354 0.29 -11.38 -24.11
CA LYS A 354 0.90 -12.71 -24.24
C LYS A 354 0.11 -13.81 -23.52
N LEU A 355 -0.85 -13.44 -22.67
CA LEU A 355 -1.64 -14.40 -21.87
C LEU A 355 -3.11 -14.47 -22.27
N LYS A 356 -3.66 -13.44 -22.93
CA LYS A 356 -5.11 -13.32 -23.20
C LYS A 356 -5.68 -14.39 -24.13
N ASP A 357 -4.86 -15.10 -24.88
CA ASP A 357 -5.28 -16.24 -25.72
C ASP A 357 -5.63 -17.48 -24.89
N LEU A 358 -5.13 -17.58 -23.66
CA LEU A 358 -5.38 -18.69 -22.73
C LEU A 358 -6.25 -18.27 -21.53
N TYR A 359 -5.92 -17.16 -20.92
CA TYR A 359 -6.61 -16.61 -19.76
C TYR A 359 -7.53 -15.48 -20.20
N PRO A 360 -8.88 -15.64 -20.09
CA PRO A 360 -9.80 -14.54 -20.37
C PRO A 360 -9.50 -13.35 -19.48
N MET A 361 -9.35 -12.17 -20.08
CA MET A 361 -9.23 -10.91 -19.35
C MET A 361 -10.60 -10.46 -18.86
N ALA A 362 -10.66 -9.88 -17.66
CA ALA A 362 -11.88 -9.32 -17.13
C ALA A 362 -12.43 -8.22 -18.05
N TYR A 363 -11.51 -7.43 -18.62
CA TYR A 363 -11.76 -6.43 -19.65
C TYR A 363 -10.69 -6.54 -20.73
N ASP A 364 -11.05 -6.72 -22.00
CA ASP A 364 -10.12 -6.84 -23.13
C ASP A 364 -9.85 -5.45 -23.76
N GLU A 365 -9.40 -4.53 -22.93
CA GLU A 365 -8.95 -3.18 -23.32
C GLU A 365 -7.47 -2.99 -22.95
N ILE A 366 -6.87 -1.89 -23.37
CA ILE A 366 -5.52 -1.50 -22.93
C ILE A 366 -5.60 -1.23 -21.42
N CYS A 367 -4.83 -2.01 -20.66
CA CYS A 367 -4.72 -1.80 -19.22
C CYS A 367 -3.69 -0.72 -18.88
N MET A 368 -3.76 -0.24 -17.66
CA MET A 368 -2.73 0.62 -17.09
C MET A 368 -1.60 -0.27 -16.53
N HIS A 369 -1.19 -0.11 -15.28
CA HIS A 369 -0.05 -0.81 -14.67
C HIS A 369 -0.33 -2.25 -14.24
N GLU A 370 -1.57 -2.67 -14.23
CA GLU A 370 -2.02 -4.01 -13.82
C GLU A 370 -3.19 -4.47 -14.69
N PHE A 371 -3.46 -5.78 -14.69
CA PHE A 371 -4.58 -6.39 -15.38
C PHE A 371 -5.16 -7.55 -14.59
N VAL A 372 -6.42 -7.89 -14.84
CA VAL A 372 -7.15 -8.94 -14.13
C VAL A 372 -7.57 -10.04 -15.10
N MET A 373 -7.19 -11.28 -14.79
CA MET A 373 -7.62 -12.48 -15.48
C MET A 373 -8.75 -13.16 -14.71
N SER A 374 -9.77 -13.67 -15.39
CA SER A 374 -10.79 -14.55 -14.80
C SER A 374 -10.48 -16.01 -15.14
N LEU A 375 -10.39 -16.84 -14.10
CA LEU A 375 -10.20 -18.27 -14.24
C LEU A 375 -11.51 -19.07 -14.09
N ALA A 376 -12.67 -18.41 -14.08
CA ALA A 376 -13.97 -19.05 -13.91
C ALA A 376 -14.23 -20.15 -14.94
N ASP A 377 -13.90 -19.91 -16.21
CA ASP A 377 -14.05 -20.89 -17.29
C ASP A 377 -13.06 -22.05 -17.16
N LEU A 378 -11.81 -21.79 -16.74
CA LEU A 378 -10.81 -22.82 -16.49
C LEU A 378 -11.31 -23.75 -15.36
N LYS A 379 -11.75 -23.16 -14.25
CA LYS A 379 -12.31 -23.90 -13.11
C LYS A 379 -13.51 -24.76 -13.50
N LYS A 380 -14.44 -24.22 -14.30
CA LYS A 380 -15.60 -24.96 -14.78
C LYS A 380 -15.22 -26.17 -15.65
N LYS A 381 -14.16 -26.04 -16.48
CA LYS A 381 -13.70 -27.08 -17.41
C LYS A 381 -12.83 -28.15 -16.75
N THR A 382 -11.99 -27.78 -15.81
CA THR A 382 -10.90 -28.63 -15.30
C THR A 382 -10.96 -28.86 -13.77
N GLY A 383 -11.75 -28.08 -13.05
CA GLY A 383 -11.75 -28.06 -11.59
C GLY A 383 -10.65 -27.20 -10.96
N ILE A 384 -9.70 -26.67 -11.76
CA ILE A 384 -8.57 -25.88 -11.30
C ILE A 384 -9.00 -24.42 -11.04
N SER A 385 -8.84 -23.99 -9.80
CA SER A 385 -9.16 -22.64 -9.32
C SER A 385 -8.00 -21.66 -9.48
N ALA A 386 -8.28 -20.36 -9.24
CA ALA A 386 -7.24 -19.34 -9.13
C ALA A 386 -6.20 -19.69 -8.05
N MET A 387 -6.63 -20.27 -6.91
CA MET A 387 -5.76 -20.74 -5.85
C MET A 387 -4.80 -21.83 -6.35
N ASP A 388 -5.25 -22.76 -7.19
CA ASP A 388 -4.40 -23.85 -7.69
C ASP A 388 -3.32 -23.34 -8.62
N ILE A 389 -3.65 -22.38 -9.51
CA ILE A 389 -2.65 -21.72 -10.34
C ILE A 389 -1.66 -20.92 -9.48
N ALA A 390 -2.15 -20.18 -8.49
CA ALA A 390 -1.30 -19.43 -7.56
C ALA A 390 -0.31 -20.33 -6.80
N LYS A 391 -0.77 -21.50 -6.33
CA LYS A 391 0.10 -22.50 -5.69
C LYS A 391 1.10 -23.12 -6.70
N GLY A 392 0.71 -23.32 -7.95
CA GLY A 392 1.61 -23.75 -9.00
C GLY A 392 2.70 -22.72 -9.34
N LEU A 393 2.41 -21.42 -9.23
CA LEU A 393 3.42 -20.36 -9.42
C LEU A 393 4.51 -20.44 -8.35
N LEU A 394 4.16 -20.72 -7.08
CA LEU A 394 5.14 -20.89 -6.00
C LEU A 394 6.16 -22.00 -6.32
N ASP A 395 5.73 -23.12 -6.88
CA ASP A 395 6.62 -24.22 -7.27
C ASP A 395 7.56 -23.86 -8.44
N ASN A 396 7.30 -22.75 -9.13
CA ASN A 396 8.15 -22.21 -10.18
C ASN A 396 8.91 -20.94 -9.75
N GLY A 397 8.98 -20.64 -8.45
CA GLY A 397 9.73 -19.51 -7.90
C GLY A 397 9.12 -18.13 -8.14
N ILE A 398 7.83 -18.09 -8.46
CA ILE A 398 7.07 -16.84 -8.68
C ILE A 398 6.14 -16.61 -7.50
N HIS A 399 6.15 -15.41 -6.92
CA HIS A 399 5.14 -15.04 -5.93
C HIS A 399 3.76 -14.96 -6.62
N PRO A 400 2.70 -15.51 -6.02
CA PRO A 400 1.38 -15.47 -6.65
C PRO A 400 0.87 -14.03 -6.84
N PRO A 401 0.12 -13.76 -7.92
CA PRO A 401 -0.68 -12.55 -8.05
C PRO A 401 -1.75 -12.44 -6.96
N THR A 402 -2.40 -11.30 -6.84
CA THR A 402 -3.56 -11.13 -5.96
C THR A 402 -4.71 -12.00 -6.45
N MET A 403 -5.26 -12.82 -5.56
CA MET A 403 -6.34 -13.75 -5.85
C MET A 403 -7.68 -13.24 -5.34
N TYR A 404 -8.79 -13.59 -6.06
CA TYR A 404 -10.16 -13.29 -5.65
C TYR A 404 -10.45 -11.81 -5.42
N PHE A 405 -9.69 -10.96 -6.06
CA PHE A 405 -9.84 -9.51 -6.02
C PHE A 405 -9.55 -8.93 -7.42
N PRO A 406 -10.30 -7.91 -7.90
CA PRO A 406 -11.46 -7.30 -7.24
C PRO A 406 -12.69 -8.23 -7.22
N LEU A 407 -13.58 -8.02 -6.24
CA LEU A 407 -14.73 -8.94 -5.96
C LEU A 407 -15.72 -9.05 -7.12
N ILE A 408 -15.71 -8.09 -8.05
CA ILE A 408 -16.58 -8.08 -9.25
C ILE A 408 -16.12 -9.06 -10.34
N VAL A 409 -14.96 -9.73 -10.16
CA VAL A 409 -14.40 -10.69 -11.11
C VAL A 409 -14.28 -12.07 -10.46
N ASP A 410 -15.02 -13.05 -11.00
CA ASP A 410 -14.98 -14.42 -10.52
C ASP A 410 -13.63 -15.10 -10.81
N GLU A 411 -13.11 -15.83 -9.80
CA GLU A 411 -11.80 -16.52 -9.88
C GLU A 411 -10.67 -15.61 -10.38
N ALA A 412 -10.64 -14.38 -9.87
CA ALA A 412 -9.70 -13.35 -10.30
C ALA A 412 -8.25 -13.69 -9.95
N LEU A 413 -7.34 -13.42 -10.89
CA LEU A 413 -5.91 -13.21 -10.65
C LEU A 413 -5.54 -11.83 -11.17
N MET A 414 -5.11 -10.93 -10.28
CA MET A 414 -4.66 -9.58 -10.61
C MET A 414 -3.14 -9.53 -10.65
N VAL A 415 -2.60 -9.15 -11.78
CA VAL A 415 -1.16 -9.17 -12.08
C VAL A 415 -0.65 -7.75 -12.27
N GLU A 416 0.35 -7.36 -11.50
CA GLU A 416 1.07 -6.08 -11.60
C GLU A 416 2.57 -6.38 -11.79
N PRO A 417 3.12 -6.33 -13.01
CA PRO A 417 4.53 -6.67 -13.26
C PRO A 417 5.52 -5.66 -12.71
N THR A 418 5.12 -4.39 -12.61
CA THR A 418 5.94 -3.20 -12.35
C THR A 418 6.91 -2.84 -13.49
N GLU A 419 7.50 -1.64 -13.43
CA GLU A 419 8.52 -1.17 -14.37
C GLU A 419 9.91 -1.74 -14.10
N THR A 420 10.11 -2.34 -12.93
CA THR A 420 11.45 -2.80 -12.50
C THR A 420 11.83 -4.18 -13.06
N GLU A 421 10.89 -4.86 -13.70
CA GLU A 421 11.13 -6.17 -14.29
C GLU A 421 11.66 -6.07 -15.72
N SER A 422 12.66 -6.92 -16.04
CA SER A 422 13.19 -7.01 -17.39
C SER A 422 12.22 -7.78 -18.31
N LYS A 423 12.37 -7.56 -19.61
CA LYS A 423 11.61 -8.34 -20.61
C LYS A 423 11.83 -9.83 -20.46
N GLU A 424 13.05 -10.26 -20.14
CA GLU A 424 13.41 -11.66 -19.93
C GLU A 424 12.66 -12.25 -18.74
N THR A 425 12.59 -11.52 -17.61
CA THR A 425 11.79 -11.94 -16.44
C THR A 425 10.30 -12.09 -16.79
N LEU A 426 9.76 -11.15 -17.57
CA LEU A 426 8.37 -11.22 -18.02
C LEU A 426 8.14 -12.42 -18.97
N ASP A 427 9.05 -12.68 -19.90
CA ASP A 427 8.96 -13.83 -20.82
C ASP A 427 9.00 -15.17 -20.06
N ASP A 428 9.87 -15.30 -19.06
CA ASP A 428 9.96 -16.49 -18.20
C ASP A 428 8.66 -16.68 -17.41
N ALA A 429 8.13 -15.60 -16.83
CA ALA A 429 6.87 -15.66 -16.11
C ALA A 429 5.69 -16.03 -17.02
N ILE A 430 5.60 -15.45 -18.21
CA ILE A 430 4.59 -15.81 -19.23
C ILE A 430 4.69 -17.30 -19.57
N ALA A 431 5.89 -17.84 -19.77
CA ALA A 431 6.08 -19.26 -20.05
C ALA A 431 5.57 -20.14 -18.91
N VAL A 432 5.79 -19.74 -17.65
CA VAL A 432 5.24 -20.45 -16.47
C VAL A 432 3.72 -20.39 -16.45
N PHE A 433 3.08 -19.23 -16.65
CA PHE A 433 1.62 -19.14 -16.71
C PHE A 433 1.03 -20.03 -17.80
N ARG A 434 1.62 -20.02 -19.01
CA ARG A 434 1.18 -20.88 -20.11
C ARG A 434 1.31 -22.37 -19.77
N LYS A 435 2.45 -22.79 -19.20
CA LYS A 435 2.68 -24.16 -18.71
C LYS A 435 1.63 -24.61 -17.68
N LEU A 436 1.28 -23.74 -16.73
CA LEU A 436 0.29 -24.07 -15.69
C LEU A 436 -1.12 -24.19 -16.29
N TYR A 437 -1.46 -23.37 -17.28
CA TYR A 437 -2.73 -23.50 -18.00
C TYR A 437 -2.84 -24.85 -18.75
N GLU A 438 -1.78 -25.23 -19.45
CA GLU A 438 -1.70 -26.53 -20.14
C GLU A 438 -1.80 -27.70 -19.14
N LEU A 439 -1.11 -27.56 -18.00
CA LEU A 439 -1.13 -28.57 -16.94
C LEU A 439 -2.54 -28.73 -16.34
N ALA A 440 -3.30 -27.64 -16.21
CA ALA A 440 -4.68 -27.68 -15.75
C ALA A 440 -5.59 -28.55 -16.63
N GLY A 441 -5.29 -28.63 -17.93
CA GLY A 441 -6.03 -29.48 -18.88
C GLY A 441 -5.50 -30.90 -19.01
N THR A 442 -4.22 -31.14 -18.71
CA THR A 442 -3.56 -32.44 -18.97
C THR A 442 -3.34 -33.26 -17.71
N ASP A 443 -3.03 -32.63 -16.57
CA ASP A 443 -2.76 -33.31 -15.30
C ASP A 443 -3.15 -32.38 -14.12
N PRO A 444 -4.44 -32.13 -13.91
CA PRO A 444 -4.93 -31.20 -12.86
C PRO A 444 -4.52 -31.64 -11.44
N GLU A 445 -4.30 -32.93 -11.23
CA GLU A 445 -3.92 -33.43 -9.90
C GLU A 445 -2.59 -32.84 -9.40
N LYS A 446 -1.63 -32.60 -10.31
CA LYS A 446 -0.38 -31.91 -9.93
C LYS A 446 -0.62 -30.51 -9.39
N LEU A 447 -1.59 -29.79 -9.92
CA LEU A 447 -1.94 -28.46 -9.44
C LEU A 447 -2.69 -28.51 -8.11
N HIS A 448 -3.53 -29.52 -7.90
CA HIS A 448 -4.18 -29.75 -6.60
C HIS A 448 -3.18 -30.08 -5.48
N GLN A 449 -2.06 -30.71 -5.82
CA GLN A 449 -0.99 -31.03 -4.86
C GLN A 449 -0.02 -29.86 -4.62
N ALA A 450 0.03 -28.89 -5.53
CA ALA A 450 0.92 -27.74 -5.39
C ALA A 450 0.57 -26.87 -4.17
N PRO A 451 1.56 -26.23 -3.47
CA PRO A 451 2.98 -26.27 -3.75
C PRO A 451 3.66 -27.49 -3.12
N VAL A 452 4.66 -28.04 -3.80
CA VAL A 452 5.44 -29.20 -3.33
C VAL A 452 6.91 -28.87 -3.07
N THR A 453 7.40 -27.74 -3.59
CA THR A 453 8.82 -27.32 -3.45
C THR A 453 9.04 -26.34 -2.29
N THR A 454 7.98 -25.76 -1.76
CA THR A 454 8.06 -24.77 -0.67
C THR A 454 8.17 -25.44 0.71
N PRO A 455 8.74 -24.76 1.73
CA PRO A 455 8.85 -25.28 3.09
C PRO A 455 7.50 -25.63 3.76
N VAL A 456 6.43 -25.02 3.28
CA VAL A 456 5.05 -25.20 3.76
C VAL A 456 4.18 -25.50 2.56
N THR A 457 3.45 -26.59 2.61
CA THR A 457 2.47 -26.97 1.57
C THR A 457 1.10 -26.30 1.84
N ARG A 458 0.00 -26.85 1.34
CA ARG A 458 -1.34 -26.31 1.58
C ARG A 458 -1.67 -26.30 3.07
N LEU A 459 -2.14 -25.18 3.56
CA LEU A 459 -2.59 -25.00 4.94
C LEU A 459 -4.09 -25.30 5.06
N ASP A 460 -4.51 -25.76 6.23
CA ASP A 460 -5.91 -25.81 6.60
C ASP A 460 -6.38 -24.42 7.08
N GLU A 461 -6.63 -23.54 6.10
CA GLU A 461 -7.02 -22.15 6.34
C GLU A 461 -8.35 -22.05 7.09
N VAL A 462 -9.28 -23.00 6.86
CA VAL A 462 -10.59 -23.02 7.52
C VAL A 462 -10.44 -23.34 9.01
N ASN A 463 -9.61 -24.32 9.34
CA ASN A 463 -9.35 -24.67 10.74
C ASN A 463 -8.58 -23.56 11.44
N ALA A 464 -7.58 -22.97 10.78
CA ALA A 464 -6.81 -21.84 11.32
C ALA A 464 -7.70 -20.61 11.64
N ALA A 465 -8.67 -20.30 10.77
CA ALA A 465 -9.61 -19.21 10.99
C ALA A 465 -10.65 -19.52 12.10
N ARG A 466 -11.14 -20.76 12.17
CA ARG A 466 -12.16 -21.14 13.16
C ARG A 466 -11.60 -21.45 14.56
N HIS A 467 -10.35 -21.90 14.61
CA HIS A 467 -9.69 -22.35 15.85
C HIS A 467 -8.28 -21.75 15.97
N PRO A 468 -8.15 -20.42 16.04
CA PRO A 468 -6.85 -19.78 16.07
C PRO A 468 -6.12 -20.07 17.39
N HIS A 469 -4.86 -20.49 17.31
CA HIS A 469 -3.96 -20.60 18.44
C HIS A 469 -3.28 -19.24 18.68
N LEU A 470 -3.82 -18.45 19.62
CA LEU A 470 -3.39 -17.06 19.85
C LEU A 470 -2.19 -16.92 20.78
N ARG A 471 -1.83 -17.99 21.51
CA ARG A 471 -0.75 -17.98 22.50
C ARG A 471 0.07 -19.25 22.39
N TYR A 472 1.38 -19.10 22.61
CA TYR A 472 2.23 -20.26 22.87
C TYR A 472 1.92 -20.81 24.26
N VAL A 473 1.85 -22.13 24.37
CA VAL A 473 1.67 -22.85 25.64
C VAL A 473 3.00 -23.52 25.96
N PHE A 474 3.59 -23.15 27.10
CA PHE A 474 4.88 -23.66 27.59
C PHE A 474 4.78 -25.08 28.12
#